data_88f01cb6cda6f27d1046104e7f8ab0d1
#
_entry.id   88f01cb6cda6f27d1046104e7f8ab0d1
#
_cell.length_a   1.000
_cell.length_b   1.000
_cell.length_c   1.000
_cell.angle_alpha   90.00
_cell.angle_beta   90.00
_cell.angle_gamma   90.00
#
_symmetry.space_group_name_H-M   'P 1'
#
loop_
_entity.id
_entity.type
_entity.pdbx_description
1 polymer ?
#
loop_
_entity_poly.entity_id
_entity_poly.type
_entity_poly.pdbx_seq_one_letter_code
_entity_poly.pdbx_strand_id
1 'polypeptide(L)'
;MNLHQNPSPYHWSGRKSDQLDYWHQAIQTISSLDLVQTSERKVGILGYAGEEGVIRNQGRLGTLEGPAAIRKMLGSVAYHLPENLPLLDYGDIFTINQDLEGSHEAISQITLDLLKSHHFPVLLGGGHDLAYAHGRGVQNYIAEKGEKLGIINLDAHFDLRPLADGKAHSGSPFLQLAQEFPNNFHYLALGIQRAANPKSLFQTAEKLNARYLVMEDF
;
A
#
# COMPACT_ATOMS: atom_id res chain seq x y z
N MET A 1 17.97 -3.82 -12.74
CA MET A 1 17.79 -5.04 -11.90
C MET A 1 16.30 -5.35 -11.82
N ASN A 2 15.93 -6.62 -11.75
CA ASN A 2 14.52 -6.98 -11.57
C ASN A 2 14.15 -6.78 -10.10
N LEU A 3 13.29 -5.80 -9.81
CA LEU A 3 12.80 -5.51 -8.46
C LEU A 3 11.70 -6.49 -8.02
N HIS A 4 11.12 -7.24 -8.96
CA HIS A 4 9.99 -8.13 -8.73
C HIS A 4 10.45 -9.55 -8.42
N GLN A 5 9.83 -10.18 -7.42
CA GLN A 5 9.96 -11.58 -7.08
C GLN A 5 8.58 -12.25 -7.13
N ASN A 6 8.51 -13.41 -7.78
CA ASN A 6 7.29 -14.19 -7.87
C ASN A 6 6.76 -14.60 -6.48
N PRO A 7 5.45 -14.73 -6.31
CA PRO A 7 4.87 -15.13 -5.04
C PRO A 7 5.29 -16.55 -4.66
N SER A 8 5.54 -16.75 -3.38
CA SER A 8 5.78 -18.09 -2.83
C SER A 8 4.46 -18.69 -2.33
N PRO A 9 4.03 -19.85 -2.87
CA PRO A 9 2.80 -20.50 -2.38
C PRO A 9 2.89 -20.92 -0.92
N TYR A 10 4.10 -21.07 -0.38
CA TYR A 10 4.32 -21.40 1.04
C TYR A 10 3.95 -20.28 2.01
N HIS A 11 3.80 -19.05 1.53
CA HIS A 11 3.34 -17.93 2.36
C HIS A 11 1.85 -18.04 2.67
N TRP A 12 1.07 -18.72 1.83
CA TRP A 12 -0.34 -18.93 2.02
C TRP A 12 -0.59 -20.31 2.65
N SER A 13 -0.85 -20.33 3.93
CA SER A 13 -1.10 -21.57 4.69
C SER A 13 -2.23 -21.37 5.69
N GLY A 14 -2.96 -22.46 5.98
CA GLY A 14 -4.07 -22.43 6.91
C GLY A 14 -4.53 -23.84 7.27
N ARG A 15 -5.66 -23.93 7.94
CA ARG A 15 -6.30 -25.20 8.29
C ARG A 15 -6.77 -25.91 7.02
N LYS A 16 -6.68 -27.24 7.02
CA LYS A 16 -7.29 -28.05 5.97
C LYS A 16 -8.81 -27.99 6.11
N SER A 17 -9.49 -27.81 4.99
CA SER A 17 -10.95 -27.91 4.87
C SER A 17 -11.30 -28.49 3.51
N ASP A 18 -12.40 -29.24 3.44
CA ASP A 18 -12.95 -29.77 2.19
C ASP A 18 -13.84 -28.75 1.47
N GLN A 19 -14.08 -27.60 2.10
CA GLN A 19 -14.84 -26.47 1.56
C GLN A 19 -13.93 -25.25 1.45
N LEU A 20 -14.41 -24.22 0.74
CA LEU A 20 -13.73 -22.94 0.62
C LEU A 20 -13.94 -22.08 1.88
N ASP A 21 -13.29 -22.46 2.98
CA ASP A 21 -13.45 -21.81 4.28
C ASP A 21 -12.41 -20.73 4.59
N TYR A 22 -11.24 -20.80 3.96
CA TYR A 22 -10.10 -19.97 4.30
C TYR A 22 -9.45 -19.30 3.10
N TRP A 23 -8.85 -18.12 3.32
CA TRP A 23 -8.19 -17.36 2.28
C TRP A 23 -7.14 -18.12 1.49
N HIS A 24 -6.30 -18.96 2.16
CA HIS A 24 -5.26 -19.73 1.46
C HIS A 24 -5.80 -20.68 0.39
N GLN A 25 -7.07 -21.05 0.46
CA GLN A 25 -7.73 -21.92 -0.52
C GLN A 25 -8.21 -21.16 -1.76
N ALA A 26 -8.49 -19.84 -1.61
CA ALA A 26 -9.00 -18.99 -2.68
C ALA A 26 -7.89 -18.30 -3.49
N ILE A 27 -6.70 -18.12 -2.90
CA ILE A 27 -5.59 -17.39 -3.52
C ILE A 27 -4.97 -18.19 -4.66
N GLN A 28 -4.75 -17.51 -5.79
CA GLN A 28 -3.99 -18.00 -6.92
C GLN A 28 -2.68 -17.20 -7.03
N THR A 29 -1.54 -17.89 -6.98
CA THR A 29 -0.24 -17.27 -7.18
C THR A 29 0.06 -17.14 -8.67
N ILE A 30 0.46 -15.96 -9.12
CA ILE A 30 0.72 -15.63 -10.51
C ILE A 30 2.21 -15.36 -10.71
N SER A 31 2.87 -16.13 -11.54
CA SER A 31 4.33 -16.07 -11.77
C SER A 31 4.76 -14.96 -12.73
N SER A 32 3.85 -14.16 -13.23
CA SER A 32 4.16 -13.08 -14.19
C SER A 32 3.35 -11.82 -13.85
N LEU A 33 3.96 -10.66 -14.07
CA LEU A 33 3.27 -9.35 -14.04
C LEU A 33 2.61 -9.03 -15.41
N ASP A 34 2.55 -9.99 -16.32
CA ASP A 34 1.84 -9.83 -17.61
C ASP A 34 0.33 -9.78 -17.36
N LEU A 35 -0.18 -8.60 -17.09
CA LEU A 35 -1.59 -8.35 -16.77
C LEU A 35 -2.42 -8.42 -18.05
N VAL A 36 -3.14 -9.51 -18.24
CA VAL A 36 -4.09 -9.62 -19.35
C VAL A 36 -5.31 -8.75 -19.05
N GLN A 37 -5.60 -7.83 -19.95
CA GLN A 37 -6.81 -7.01 -19.85
C GLN A 37 -8.05 -7.88 -19.97
N THR A 38 -8.97 -7.73 -19.03
CA THR A 38 -10.26 -8.43 -19.01
C THR A 38 -11.35 -7.48 -18.52
N SER A 39 -12.60 -7.78 -18.80
CA SER A 39 -13.75 -7.03 -18.28
C SER A 39 -14.18 -7.48 -16.87
N GLU A 40 -13.65 -8.61 -16.39
CA GLU A 40 -13.99 -9.16 -15.09
C GLU A 40 -13.21 -8.48 -13.97
N ARG A 41 -13.91 -8.17 -12.88
CA ARG A 41 -13.29 -7.63 -11.67
C ARG A 41 -12.49 -8.73 -10.96
N LYS A 42 -11.29 -8.38 -10.51
CA LYS A 42 -10.38 -9.26 -9.78
C LYS A 42 -9.76 -8.49 -8.62
N VAL A 43 -9.21 -9.20 -7.66
CA VAL A 43 -8.34 -8.61 -6.64
C VAL A 43 -6.89 -8.94 -7.01
N GLY A 44 -6.06 -7.91 -7.12
CA GLY A 44 -4.62 -8.05 -7.35
C GLY A 44 -3.85 -7.75 -6.07
N ILE A 45 -3.19 -8.76 -5.51
CA ILE A 45 -2.37 -8.63 -4.31
C ILE A 45 -0.91 -8.45 -4.74
N LEU A 46 -0.26 -7.41 -4.22
CA LEU A 46 1.15 -7.13 -4.43
C LEU A 46 1.81 -6.82 -3.10
N GLY A 47 2.94 -7.43 -2.81
CA GLY A 47 3.73 -7.10 -1.64
C GLY A 47 4.77 -6.03 -1.93
N TYR A 48 5.10 -5.26 -0.91
CA TYR A 48 6.25 -4.37 -0.88
C TYR A 48 7.21 -4.82 0.23
N ALA A 49 8.24 -5.57 -0.15
CA ALA A 49 9.30 -6.00 0.75
C ALA A 49 10.39 -4.92 0.80
N GLY A 50 10.07 -3.81 1.44
CA GLY A 50 10.93 -2.64 1.57
C GLY A 50 11.01 -2.12 3.00
N GLU A 51 12.22 -1.70 3.40
CA GLU A 51 12.46 -1.15 4.73
C GLU A 51 13.31 0.13 4.69
N GLU A 52 13.78 0.54 3.50
CA GLU A 52 14.63 1.72 3.34
C GLU A 52 13.93 3.00 3.83
N GLY A 53 12.63 3.16 3.53
CA GLY A 53 11.86 4.30 4.02
C GLY A 53 11.75 4.36 5.55
N VAL A 54 11.71 3.19 6.19
CA VAL A 54 11.71 3.07 7.65
C VAL A 54 13.08 3.41 8.21
N ILE A 55 14.17 2.93 7.59
CA ILE A 55 15.55 3.26 7.96
C ILE A 55 15.77 4.79 7.89
N ARG A 56 15.42 5.42 6.78
CA ARG A 56 15.55 6.89 6.60
C ARG A 56 14.75 7.69 7.64
N ASN A 57 13.63 7.14 8.12
CA ASN A 57 12.80 7.73 9.17
C ASN A 57 13.23 7.32 10.60
N GLN A 58 14.35 6.62 10.75
CA GLN A 58 14.88 6.13 12.02
C GLN A 58 13.88 5.21 12.77
N GLY A 59 13.07 4.47 12.02
CA GLY A 59 12.10 3.51 12.55
C GLY A 59 12.72 2.15 12.88
N ARG A 60 11.87 1.24 13.35
CA ARG A 60 12.28 -0.13 13.70
C ARG A 60 12.38 -0.99 12.44
N LEU A 61 13.49 -1.74 12.33
CA LEU A 61 13.71 -2.71 11.25
C LEU A 61 12.75 -3.91 11.34
N GLY A 62 12.67 -4.66 10.23
CA GLY A 62 11.86 -5.87 10.11
C GLY A 62 10.64 -5.72 9.18
N THR A 63 10.39 -4.54 8.63
CA THR A 63 9.27 -4.33 7.70
C THR A 63 9.48 -5.04 6.36
N LEU A 64 10.71 -5.40 6.03
CA LEU A 64 11.05 -6.24 4.87
C LEU A 64 10.24 -7.56 4.85
N GLU A 65 10.01 -8.16 6.02
CA GLU A 65 9.25 -9.40 6.18
C GLU A 65 7.73 -9.21 6.24
N GLY A 66 7.27 -7.95 6.19
CA GLY A 66 5.87 -7.59 6.33
C GLY A 66 4.93 -8.33 5.39
N PRO A 67 5.16 -8.32 4.06
CA PRO A 67 4.28 -8.99 3.10
C PRO A 67 4.14 -10.49 3.35
N ALA A 68 5.25 -11.18 3.65
CA ALA A 68 5.24 -12.61 3.96
C ALA A 68 4.47 -12.91 5.25
N ALA A 69 4.69 -12.11 6.30
CA ALA A 69 3.99 -12.24 7.57
C ALA A 69 2.47 -12.01 7.43
N ILE A 70 2.07 -10.99 6.66
CA ILE A 70 0.66 -10.68 6.40
C ILE A 70 0.00 -11.83 5.65
N ARG A 71 0.59 -12.35 4.58
CA ARG A 71 0.07 -13.50 3.82
C ARG A 71 -0.14 -14.72 4.71
N LYS A 72 0.84 -15.02 5.55
CA LYS A 72 0.75 -16.14 6.50
C LYS A 72 -0.41 -16.00 7.47
N MET A 73 -0.65 -14.80 7.97
CA MET A 73 -1.77 -14.53 8.87
C MET A 73 -3.10 -14.57 8.14
N LEU A 74 -3.21 -13.92 6.97
CA LEU A 74 -4.41 -13.90 6.15
C LEU A 74 -4.81 -15.31 5.70
N GLY A 75 -3.86 -16.19 5.40
CA GLY A 75 -4.14 -17.54 4.96
C GLY A 75 -5.07 -18.32 5.89
N SER A 76 -5.06 -18.04 7.19
CA SER A 76 -5.89 -18.67 8.21
C SER A 76 -7.20 -17.94 8.51
N VAL A 77 -7.44 -16.79 7.88
CA VAL A 77 -8.69 -16.01 8.06
C VAL A 77 -9.82 -16.68 7.29
N ALA A 78 -11.02 -16.68 7.88
CA ALA A 78 -12.22 -17.21 7.23
C ALA A 78 -12.54 -16.42 5.95
N TYR A 79 -12.90 -17.16 4.90
CA TYR A 79 -13.22 -16.59 3.60
C TYR A 79 -14.71 -16.26 3.51
N HIS A 80 -15.05 -15.02 3.23
CA HIS A 80 -16.42 -14.54 3.11
C HIS A 80 -16.68 -13.72 1.82
N LEU A 81 -15.70 -13.68 0.92
CA LEU A 81 -15.89 -13.02 -0.38
C LEU A 81 -16.62 -13.96 -1.35
N PRO A 82 -17.20 -13.42 -2.44
CA PRO A 82 -17.83 -14.23 -3.48
C PRO A 82 -16.86 -15.29 -4.04
N GLU A 83 -17.32 -16.53 -4.19
CA GLU A 83 -16.50 -17.66 -4.67
C GLU A 83 -15.95 -17.43 -6.09
N ASN A 84 -16.68 -16.67 -6.89
CA ASN A 84 -16.30 -16.34 -8.27
C ASN A 84 -15.43 -15.08 -8.38
N LEU A 85 -14.98 -14.48 -7.27
CA LEU A 85 -14.05 -13.34 -7.27
C LEU A 85 -12.61 -13.85 -7.30
N PRO A 86 -11.87 -13.70 -8.41
CA PRO A 86 -10.48 -14.14 -8.45
C PRO A 86 -9.59 -13.30 -7.53
N LEU A 87 -8.84 -13.98 -6.65
CA LEU A 87 -7.82 -13.37 -5.78
C LEU A 87 -6.44 -13.78 -6.30
N LEU A 88 -5.73 -12.85 -6.90
CA LEU A 88 -4.47 -13.08 -7.60
C LEU A 88 -3.31 -12.45 -6.85
N ASP A 89 -2.36 -13.26 -6.40
CA ASP A 89 -1.13 -12.80 -5.76
C ASP A 89 0.00 -12.72 -6.80
N TYR A 90 0.51 -11.51 -7.00
CA TYR A 90 1.54 -11.19 -7.97
C TYR A 90 2.96 -11.15 -7.37
N GLY A 91 3.13 -11.52 -6.10
CA GLY A 91 4.44 -11.53 -5.44
C GLY A 91 4.84 -10.18 -4.85
N ASP A 92 6.13 -9.92 -4.81
CA ASP A 92 6.69 -8.80 -4.06
C ASP A 92 7.61 -7.92 -4.91
N ILE A 93 7.58 -6.63 -4.62
CA ILE A 93 8.59 -5.66 -5.06
C ILE A 93 9.57 -5.43 -3.91
N PHE A 94 10.85 -5.52 -4.20
CA PHE A 94 11.96 -5.29 -3.27
C PHE A 94 12.62 -3.95 -3.51
N THR A 95 13.06 -3.31 -2.43
CA THR A 95 13.99 -2.19 -2.52
C THR A 95 15.41 -2.74 -2.60
N ILE A 96 16.09 -2.49 -3.73
CA ILE A 96 17.45 -2.97 -3.99
C ILE A 96 18.42 -1.77 -3.92
N ASN A 97 19.59 -1.97 -3.30
CA ASN A 97 20.64 -0.95 -3.20
C ASN A 97 20.15 0.39 -2.62
N GLN A 98 19.20 0.36 -1.67
CA GLN A 98 18.64 1.57 -1.05
C GLN A 98 17.89 2.50 -2.03
N ASP A 99 17.55 2.00 -3.24
CA ASP A 99 16.79 2.73 -4.25
C ASP A 99 15.30 2.69 -3.94
N LEU A 100 14.90 3.48 -2.94
CA LEU A 100 13.50 3.61 -2.51
C LEU A 100 12.64 4.22 -3.64
N GLU A 101 13.15 5.23 -4.27
CA GLU A 101 12.46 5.99 -5.32
C GLU A 101 12.19 5.09 -6.54
N GLY A 102 13.14 4.22 -6.91
CA GLY A 102 12.93 3.23 -7.97
C GLY A 102 11.87 2.17 -7.59
N SER A 103 11.81 1.78 -6.32
CA SER A 103 10.76 0.88 -5.83
C SER A 103 9.39 1.55 -5.87
N HIS A 104 9.30 2.82 -5.49
CA HIS A 104 8.06 3.62 -5.57
C HIS A 104 7.56 3.75 -7.01
N GLU A 105 8.46 4.02 -7.96
CA GLU A 105 8.10 4.09 -9.40
C GLU A 105 7.53 2.76 -9.89
N ALA A 106 8.20 1.63 -9.58
CA ALA A 106 7.75 0.30 -9.97
C ALA A 106 6.36 -0.02 -9.40
N ILE A 107 6.13 0.23 -8.10
CA ILE A 107 4.85 0.00 -7.44
C ILE A 107 3.75 0.89 -8.02
N SER A 108 4.06 2.17 -8.26
CA SER A 108 3.12 3.11 -8.87
C SER A 108 2.67 2.64 -10.25
N GLN A 109 3.62 2.19 -11.09
CA GLN A 109 3.32 1.67 -12.42
C GLN A 109 2.50 0.38 -12.36
N ILE A 110 2.86 -0.58 -11.50
CA ILE A 110 2.11 -1.83 -11.34
C ILE A 110 0.69 -1.54 -10.81
N THR A 111 0.53 -0.61 -9.87
CA THR A 111 -0.79 -0.18 -9.38
C THR A 111 -1.65 0.37 -10.52
N LEU A 112 -1.09 1.22 -11.36
CA LEU A 112 -1.78 1.76 -12.55
C LEU A 112 -2.19 0.64 -13.51
N ASP A 113 -1.30 -0.31 -13.79
CA ASP A 113 -1.54 -1.42 -14.70
C ASP A 113 -2.59 -2.40 -14.16
N LEU A 114 -2.59 -2.68 -12.85
CA LEU A 114 -3.63 -3.45 -12.16
C LEU A 114 -5.00 -2.78 -12.35
N LEU A 115 -5.09 -1.48 -12.09
CA LEU A 115 -6.34 -0.72 -12.25
C LEU A 115 -6.84 -0.71 -13.70
N LYS A 116 -5.93 -0.53 -14.67
CA LYS A 116 -6.25 -0.59 -16.11
C LYS A 116 -6.72 -1.98 -16.54
N SER A 117 -6.29 -3.02 -15.86
CA SER A 117 -6.67 -4.42 -16.10
C SER A 117 -7.85 -4.90 -15.22
N HIS A 118 -8.65 -3.97 -14.70
CA HIS A 118 -9.84 -4.23 -13.87
C HIS A 118 -9.56 -4.97 -12.56
N HIS A 119 -8.34 -4.85 -12.01
CA HIS A 119 -8.05 -5.34 -10.67
C HIS A 119 -8.38 -4.28 -9.61
N PHE A 120 -8.81 -4.76 -8.45
CA PHE A 120 -8.80 -3.99 -7.21
C PHE A 120 -7.44 -4.24 -6.54
N PRO A 121 -6.51 -3.27 -6.53
CA PRO A 121 -5.18 -3.49 -5.98
C PRO A 121 -5.24 -3.53 -4.45
N VAL A 122 -4.62 -4.56 -3.86
CA VAL A 122 -4.38 -4.70 -2.43
C VAL A 122 -2.88 -4.82 -2.23
N LEU A 123 -2.28 -3.80 -1.60
CA LEU A 123 -0.85 -3.78 -1.36
C LEU A 123 -0.53 -4.17 0.08
N LEU A 124 0.37 -5.14 0.24
CA LEU A 124 0.84 -5.60 1.53
C LEU A 124 2.16 -4.90 1.85
N GLY A 125 2.17 -4.08 2.90
CA GLY A 125 3.33 -3.29 3.22
C GLY A 125 4.42 -4.07 3.96
N GLY A 126 5.54 -3.61 3.70
CA GLY A 126 6.76 -3.08 4.26
C GLY A 126 6.60 -1.73 4.97
N GLY A 127 7.47 -0.79 4.64
CA GLY A 127 7.39 0.56 5.17
C GLY A 127 6.14 1.31 4.70
N HIS A 128 5.65 2.26 5.51
CA HIS A 128 4.46 3.05 5.18
C HIS A 128 4.67 4.05 4.01
N ASP A 129 5.90 4.25 3.57
CA ASP A 129 6.24 4.93 2.32
C ASP A 129 5.55 4.32 1.09
N LEU A 130 5.13 3.04 1.17
CA LEU A 130 4.27 2.37 0.20
C LEU A 130 3.02 3.19 -0.16
N ALA A 131 2.46 3.93 0.80
CA ALA A 131 1.24 4.71 0.58
C ALA A 131 1.42 5.81 -0.49
N TYR A 132 2.62 6.38 -0.61
CA TYR A 132 2.94 7.30 -1.70
C TYR A 132 2.90 6.60 -3.06
N ALA A 133 3.61 5.48 -3.19
CA ALA A 133 3.70 4.75 -4.45
C ALA A 133 2.32 4.26 -4.92
N HIS A 134 1.52 3.69 -4.01
CA HIS A 134 0.15 3.26 -4.28
C HIS A 134 -0.74 4.44 -4.66
N GLY A 135 -0.76 5.50 -3.84
CA GLY A 135 -1.57 6.68 -4.09
C GLY A 135 -1.25 7.37 -5.42
N ARG A 136 0.04 7.42 -5.81
CA ARG A 136 0.49 7.95 -7.09
C ARG A 136 -0.02 7.12 -8.27
N GLY A 137 0.03 5.78 -8.16
CA GLY A 137 -0.53 4.90 -9.20
C GLY A 137 -2.04 5.08 -9.36
N VAL A 138 -2.78 5.23 -8.25
CA VAL A 138 -4.22 5.52 -8.30
C VAL A 138 -4.49 6.90 -8.89
N GLN A 139 -3.75 7.95 -8.48
CA GLN A 139 -3.86 9.31 -9.04
C GLN A 139 -3.67 9.33 -10.55
N ASN A 140 -2.66 8.62 -11.05
CA ASN A 140 -2.39 8.52 -12.48
C ASN A 140 -3.57 7.86 -13.23
N TYR A 141 -4.19 6.84 -12.63
CA TYR A 141 -5.35 6.17 -13.23
C TYR A 141 -6.59 7.06 -13.29
N ILE A 142 -6.90 7.78 -12.20
CA ILE A 142 -8.10 8.62 -12.14
C ILE A 142 -7.94 9.96 -12.88
N ALA A 143 -6.71 10.44 -13.05
CA ALA A 143 -6.44 11.66 -13.83
C ALA A 143 -6.94 11.55 -15.27
N GLU A 144 -6.82 10.35 -15.87
CA GLU A 144 -7.32 10.06 -17.21
C GLU A 144 -8.87 10.14 -17.29
N LYS A 145 -9.54 10.05 -16.13
CA LYS A 145 -11.02 10.05 -16.01
C LYS A 145 -11.60 11.36 -15.50
N GLY A 146 -10.73 12.30 -15.09
CA GLY A 146 -11.17 13.55 -14.45
C GLY A 146 -11.82 13.36 -13.08
N GLU A 147 -11.53 12.24 -12.41
CA GLU A 147 -12.07 11.89 -11.10
C GLU A 147 -11.18 12.42 -9.96
N LYS A 148 -11.71 12.42 -8.73
CA LYS A 148 -10.99 12.85 -7.52
C LYS A 148 -10.65 11.66 -6.65
N LEU A 149 -9.46 11.72 -6.01
CA LEU A 149 -9.02 10.73 -5.01
C LEU A 149 -9.29 11.23 -3.60
N GLY A 150 -10.01 10.44 -2.82
CA GLY A 150 -10.05 10.57 -1.36
C GLY A 150 -9.14 9.52 -0.72
N ILE A 151 -8.31 9.95 0.21
CA ILE A 151 -7.40 9.08 0.96
C ILE A 151 -7.90 9.01 2.41
N ILE A 152 -8.13 7.79 2.91
CA ILE A 152 -8.43 7.55 4.33
C ILE A 152 -7.24 6.79 4.92
N ASN A 153 -6.59 7.40 5.92
CA ASN A 153 -5.49 6.79 6.66
C ASN A 153 -5.95 6.41 8.07
N LEU A 154 -5.90 5.13 8.41
CA LEU A 154 -6.20 4.62 9.75
C LEU A 154 -4.87 4.45 10.49
N ASP A 155 -4.42 5.50 11.18
CA ASP A 155 -3.08 5.58 11.74
C ASP A 155 -3.02 6.49 12.97
N ALA A 156 -2.06 6.21 13.85
CA ALA A 156 -1.69 7.08 14.96
C ALA A 156 -0.94 8.35 14.50
N HIS A 157 -0.39 8.35 13.26
CA HIS A 157 0.45 9.40 12.70
C HIS A 157 -0.19 10.05 11.47
N PHE A 158 0.18 11.31 11.22
CA PHE A 158 -0.25 12.00 10.01
C PHE A 158 0.54 11.60 8.76
N ASP A 159 1.78 11.15 8.92
CA ASP A 159 2.72 10.88 7.83
C ASP A 159 2.80 12.00 6.77
N LEU A 160 2.81 13.24 7.30
CA LEU A 160 2.93 14.51 6.58
C LEU A 160 4.29 15.19 6.83
N ARG A 161 5.33 14.39 7.19
CA ARG A 161 6.68 14.92 7.41
C ARG A 161 7.31 15.41 6.10
N PRO A 162 8.14 16.47 6.14
CA PRO A 162 8.95 16.84 4.99
C PRO A 162 9.96 15.74 4.65
N LEU A 163 10.45 15.75 3.42
CA LEU A 163 11.56 14.87 3.01
C LEU A 163 12.79 15.10 3.90
N ALA A 164 13.52 14.05 4.19
CA ALA A 164 14.79 14.12 4.91
C ALA A 164 15.93 14.26 3.90
N ASP A 165 16.63 15.39 3.89
CA ASP A 165 17.69 15.71 2.91
C ASP A 165 17.25 15.49 1.46
N GLY A 166 15.99 15.85 1.15
CA GLY A 166 15.40 15.69 -0.16
C GLY A 166 14.98 14.24 -0.50
N LYS A 167 15.06 13.30 0.45
CA LYS A 167 14.74 11.89 0.25
C LYS A 167 13.44 11.49 0.92
N ALA A 168 12.67 10.64 0.24
CA ALA A 168 11.45 10.03 0.74
C ALA A 168 11.74 9.10 1.93
N HIS A 169 10.77 8.98 2.84
CA HIS A 169 10.83 8.06 3.96
C HIS A 169 9.42 7.67 4.45
N SER A 170 9.31 6.72 5.38
CA SER A 170 8.02 6.17 5.82
C SER A 170 7.06 7.18 6.46
N GLY A 171 7.53 8.32 6.93
CA GLY A 171 6.69 9.37 7.51
C GLY A 171 6.33 10.51 6.55
N SER A 172 6.64 10.39 5.24
CA SER A 172 6.45 11.48 4.25
C SER A 172 5.45 11.18 3.12
N PRO A 173 4.77 10.02 3.05
CA PRO A 173 4.02 9.63 1.86
C PRO A 173 2.91 10.62 1.49
N PHE A 174 2.14 11.09 2.45
CA PHE A 174 1.00 11.94 2.16
C PHE A 174 1.39 13.40 1.88
N LEU A 175 2.50 13.88 2.43
CA LEU A 175 3.01 15.19 2.04
C LEU A 175 3.54 15.17 0.59
N GLN A 176 4.18 14.08 0.18
CA GLN A 176 4.61 13.90 -1.22
C GLN A 176 3.42 13.92 -2.17
N LEU A 177 2.35 13.15 -1.87
CA LEU A 177 1.12 13.16 -2.67
C LEU A 177 0.48 14.54 -2.73
N ALA A 178 0.44 15.28 -1.62
CA ALA A 178 -0.10 16.63 -1.59
C ALA A 178 0.71 17.62 -2.44
N GLN A 179 2.01 17.45 -2.50
CA GLN A 179 2.91 18.30 -3.30
C GLN A 179 2.85 17.97 -4.78
N GLU A 180 2.76 16.68 -5.14
CA GLU A 180 2.69 16.23 -6.54
C GLU A 180 1.30 16.47 -7.15
N PHE A 181 0.23 16.33 -6.35
CA PHE A 181 -1.17 16.47 -6.80
C PHE A 181 -1.97 17.50 -5.99
N PRO A 182 -1.54 18.78 -5.93
CA PRO A 182 -2.10 19.77 -5.00
C PRO A 182 -3.59 20.05 -5.21
N ASN A 183 -4.09 19.87 -6.42
CA ASN A 183 -5.49 20.11 -6.77
C ASN A 183 -6.40 18.88 -6.57
N ASN A 184 -5.83 17.74 -6.24
CA ASN A 184 -6.54 16.46 -6.10
C ASN A 184 -6.14 15.69 -4.83
N PHE A 185 -5.66 16.39 -3.82
CA PHE A 185 -5.30 15.81 -2.53
C PHE A 185 -6.44 16.02 -1.53
N HIS A 186 -7.19 14.96 -1.23
CA HIS A 186 -8.25 14.95 -0.22
C HIS A 186 -7.90 13.88 0.81
N TYR A 187 -7.49 14.31 2.01
CA TYR A 187 -6.93 13.44 3.03
C TYR A 187 -7.73 13.48 4.32
N LEU A 188 -8.06 12.28 4.84
CA LEU A 188 -8.69 12.06 6.13
C LEU A 188 -7.84 11.08 6.95
N ALA A 189 -7.32 11.54 8.09
CA ALA A 189 -6.59 10.70 9.04
C ALA A 189 -7.46 10.37 10.25
N LEU A 190 -7.61 9.09 10.57
CA LEU A 190 -8.42 8.60 11.68
C LEU A 190 -7.54 7.87 12.70
N GLY A 191 -7.68 8.22 13.98
CA GLY A 191 -6.92 7.62 15.09
C GLY A 191 -5.65 8.36 15.45
N ILE A 192 -5.52 9.62 15.05
CA ILE A 192 -4.35 10.46 15.34
C ILE A 192 -4.09 10.55 16.83
N GLN A 193 -2.89 10.20 17.26
CA GLN A 193 -2.45 10.33 18.64
C GLN A 193 -1.67 11.65 18.83
N ARG A 194 -2.16 12.53 19.71
CA ARG A 194 -1.51 13.83 19.98
C ARG A 194 -0.08 13.67 20.48
N ALA A 195 0.16 12.67 21.32
CA ALA A 195 1.50 12.39 21.86
C ALA A 195 2.52 11.93 20.80
N ALA A 196 2.06 11.38 19.68
CA ALA A 196 2.90 10.85 18.59
C ALA A 196 3.13 11.87 17.46
N ASN A 197 2.43 13.02 17.47
CA ASN A 197 2.50 14.01 16.42
C ASN A 197 2.86 15.40 16.98
N PRO A 198 4.01 15.97 16.59
CA PRO A 198 4.38 17.33 17.01
C PRO A 198 3.43 18.36 16.41
N LYS A 199 3.33 19.54 17.05
CA LYS A 199 2.45 20.65 16.64
C LYS A 199 2.63 21.04 15.17
N SER A 200 3.85 20.93 14.64
CA SER A 200 4.14 21.24 13.23
C SER A 200 3.38 20.36 12.25
N LEU A 201 3.10 19.08 12.57
CA LEU A 201 2.31 18.20 11.71
C LEU A 201 0.82 18.56 11.72
N PHE A 202 0.27 18.98 12.85
CA PHE A 202 -1.09 19.54 12.90
C PHE A 202 -1.20 20.80 12.03
N GLN A 203 -0.21 21.72 12.12
CA GLN A 203 -0.16 22.89 11.26
C GLN A 203 -0.05 22.55 9.77
N THR A 204 0.70 21.48 9.43
CA THR A 204 0.80 20.98 8.05
C THR A 204 -0.55 20.43 7.59
N ALA A 205 -1.22 19.64 8.41
CA ALA A 205 -2.55 19.10 8.10
C ALA A 205 -3.57 20.23 7.86
N GLU A 206 -3.56 21.27 8.69
CA GLU A 206 -4.42 22.44 8.52
C GLU A 206 -4.14 23.20 7.21
N LYS A 207 -2.87 23.44 6.89
CA LYS A 207 -2.46 24.10 5.62
C LYS A 207 -2.89 23.32 4.38
N LEU A 208 -2.95 21.99 4.47
CA LEU A 208 -3.37 21.10 3.40
C LEU A 208 -4.89 20.86 3.37
N ASN A 209 -5.65 21.50 4.28
CA ASN A 209 -7.08 21.25 4.50
C ASN A 209 -7.37 19.75 4.74
N ALA A 210 -6.43 19.02 5.32
CA ALA A 210 -6.60 17.63 5.72
C ALA A 210 -7.60 17.57 6.89
N ARG A 211 -8.49 16.58 6.83
CA ARG A 211 -9.38 16.27 7.94
C ARG A 211 -8.75 15.20 8.84
N TYR A 212 -9.00 15.27 10.12
CA TYR A 212 -8.51 14.24 11.04
C TYR A 212 -9.43 14.10 12.25
N LEU A 213 -9.38 12.91 12.84
CA LEU A 213 -10.00 12.59 14.11
C LEU A 213 -8.91 12.08 15.07
N VAL A 214 -8.77 12.72 16.21
CA VAL A 214 -7.82 12.29 17.23
C VAL A 214 -8.40 11.13 18.04
N MET A 215 -7.54 10.26 18.54
CA MET A 215 -7.95 9.02 19.23
C MET A 215 -8.79 9.31 20.48
N GLU A 216 -8.58 10.45 21.12
CA GLU A 216 -9.31 10.86 22.32
C GLU A 216 -10.78 11.26 22.04
N ASP A 217 -11.14 11.45 20.76
CA ASP A 217 -12.49 11.87 20.35
C ASP A 217 -13.35 10.68 19.84
N PHE A 218 -12.85 9.42 19.99
CA PHE A 218 -13.58 8.19 19.67
C PHE A 218 -14.48 7.69 20.80
#